data_0d058e1bc248c2fe7df6f2117e57ba57
#
_entry.id   0d058e1bc248c2fe7df6f2117e57ba57
#
_cell.length_a   1.000
_cell.length_b   1.000
_cell.length_c   1.000
_cell.angle_alpha   90.00
_cell.angle_beta   90.00
_cell.angle_gamma   90.00
#
_symmetry.space_group_name_H-M   'P 1'
#
loop_
_entity.id
_entity.type
_entity.pdbx_description
1 polymer ?
#
loop_
_entity_poly.entity_id
_entity_poly.type
_entity_poly.pdbx_seq_one_letter_code
_entity_poly.pdbx_strand_id
1 'polypeptide(L)'
;EALSRSKAWVSLRVGLFSQMSAAVRQKLFAGDFPARSYLYTLRPFTRVNGGAKAVEEFVTAVSGQDLSGREIERLAQGFFHGGEALRTEIARGNLALPLERMKLESANGADGCSEFERGMLRDLAVAGKAMLRVRAKSDDARLASGPFRAQAHLLTEGILSRASEFVAAVRRLH
;
A
#
# COMPACT_ATOMS: atom_id res chain seq x y z
N GLU A 1 9.59 6.04 33.65
CA GLU A 1 10.62 5.73 32.64
C GLU A 1 10.28 6.47 31.36
N ALA A 2 11.09 7.48 31.03
CA ALA A 2 10.90 8.23 29.79
C ALA A 2 11.23 7.30 28.61
N LEU A 3 10.24 7.09 27.73
CA LEU A 3 10.45 6.41 26.45
C LEU A 3 11.60 7.11 25.70
N SER A 4 12.75 6.47 25.59
CA SER A 4 13.92 6.99 24.87
C SER A 4 13.70 7.00 23.36
N ARG A 5 12.64 7.70 22.94
CA ARG A 5 12.22 7.84 21.53
C ARG A 5 12.20 9.31 21.12
N SER A 6 12.50 9.59 19.86
CA SER A 6 12.53 10.97 19.35
C SER A 6 11.16 11.65 19.45
N LYS A 7 11.13 12.97 19.63
CA LYS A 7 9.88 13.78 19.62
C LYS A 7 9.06 13.53 18.34
N ALA A 8 9.73 13.37 17.20
CA ALA A 8 9.08 13.05 15.92
C ALA A 8 8.36 11.69 15.97
N TRP A 9 8.95 10.68 16.62
CA TRP A 9 8.34 9.37 16.79
C TRP A 9 7.06 9.43 17.65
N VAL A 10 7.10 10.21 18.75
CA VAL A 10 5.96 10.43 19.65
C VAL A 10 4.87 11.21 18.93
N SER A 11 5.23 12.34 18.30
CA SER A 11 4.29 13.21 17.59
C SER A 11 3.55 12.46 16.45
N LEU A 12 4.28 11.63 15.71
CA LEU A 12 3.67 10.80 14.65
C LEU A 12 2.60 9.86 15.22
N ARG A 13 2.85 9.26 16.40
CA ARG A 13 1.90 8.33 17.03
C ARG A 13 0.74 9.04 17.70
N VAL A 14 0.98 10.14 18.39
CA VAL A 14 -0.09 10.95 18.97
C VAL A 14 -1.03 11.50 17.88
N GLY A 15 -0.47 12.06 16.79
CA GLY A 15 -1.25 12.52 15.66
C GLY A 15 -2.02 11.40 14.95
N LEU A 16 -1.52 10.17 15.04
CA LEU A 16 -2.18 9.00 14.49
C LEU A 16 -3.43 8.63 15.31
N PHE A 17 -3.31 8.63 16.63
CA PHE A 17 -4.43 8.32 17.52
C PHE A 17 -5.55 9.37 17.46
N SER A 18 -5.22 10.64 17.25
CA SER A 18 -6.21 11.71 17.10
C SER A 18 -7.05 11.59 15.82
N GLN A 19 -6.54 10.93 14.80
CA GLN A 19 -7.24 10.70 13.51
C GLN A 19 -8.07 9.41 13.49
N MET A 20 -7.93 8.55 14.50
CA MET A 20 -8.69 7.31 14.61
C MET A 20 -10.04 7.56 15.29
N SER A 21 -11.09 6.90 14.81
CA SER A 21 -12.36 6.85 15.55
C SER A 21 -12.21 6.08 16.86
N ALA A 22 -13.11 6.32 17.80
CA ALA A 22 -13.10 5.62 19.08
C ALA A 22 -13.23 4.10 18.91
N ALA A 23 -14.07 3.65 17.99
CA ALA A 23 -14.27 2.23 17.68
C ALA A 23 -12.99 1.57 17.14
N VAL A 24 -12.30 2.21 16.19
CA VAL A 24 -11.02 1.70 15.67
C VAL A 24 -9.96 1.62 16.78
N ARG A 25 -9.85 2.65 17.62
CA ARG A 25 -8.93 2.63 18.76
C ARG A 25 -9.20 1.47 19.71
N GLN A 26 -10.46 1.23 20.03
CA GLN A 26 -10.87 0.13 20.91
C GLN A 26 -10.42 -1.23 20.35
N LYS A 27 -10.64 -1.48 19.05
CA LYS A 27 -10.23 -2.71 18.37
C LYS A 27 -8.72 -2.92 18.35
N LEU A 28 -7.96 -1.85 18.16
CA LEU A 28 -6.49 -1.90 18.19
C LEU A 28 -5.95 -2.16 19.60
N PHE A 29 -6.53 -1.54 20.64
CA PHE A 29 -6.10 -1.73 22.03
C PHE A 29 -6.52 -3.08 22.60
N ALA A 30 -7.67 -3.61 22.17
CA ALA A 30 -8.11 -4.97 22.53
C ALA A 30 -7.24 -6.07 21.87
N GLY A 31 -6.45 -5.71 20.84
CA GLY A 31 -5.69 -6.68 20.07
C GLY A 31 -6.51 -7.39 18.99
N ASP A 32 -7.78 -7.01 18.82
CA ASP A 32 -8.70 -7.59 17.83
C ASP A 32 -8.30 -7.28 16.38
N PHE A 33 -7.51 -6.22 16.19
CA PHE A 33 -7.01 -5.81 14.87
C PHE A 33 -5.53 -5.43 14.94
N PRO A 34 -4.68 -5.92 14.01
CA PRO A 34 -3.25 -5.64 14.03
C PRO A 34 -2.94 -4.16 13.76
N ALA A 35 -2.29 -3.48 14.70
CA ALA A 35 -1.89 -2.08 14.57
C ALA A 35 -1.01 -1.82 13.33
N ARG A 36 -0.18 -2.79 12.93
CA ARG A 36 0.65 -2.72 11.73
C ARG A 36 -0.20 -2.62 10.46
N SER A 37 -1.24 -3.44 10.33
CA SER A 37 -2.15 -3.42 9.17
C SER A 37 -2.91 -2.09 9.10
N TYR A 38 -3.33 -1.53 10.24
CA TYR A 38 -3.91 -0.20 10.25
C TYR A 38 -2.94 0.85 9.71
N LEU A 39 -1.70 0.87 10.20
CA LEU A 39 -0.70 1.88 9.87
C LEU A 39 -0.29 1.88 8.40
N TYR A 40 -0.05 0.70 7.86
CA TYR A 40 0.56 0.55 6.54
C TYR A 40 -0.45 0.30 5.43
N THR A 41 -1.61 -0.31 5.74
CA THR A 41 -2.63 -0.64 4.76
C THR A 41 -3.80 0.35 4.77
N LEU A 42 -4.36 0.68 5.95
CA LEU A 42 -5.62 1.42 6.03
C LEU A 42 -5.48 2.94 6.13
N ARG A 43 -4.40 3.43 6.74
CA ARG A 43 -4.18 4.87 6.94
C ARG A 43 -4.26 5.72 5.66
N PRO A 44 -3.79 5.29 4.48
CA PRO A 44 -3.96 6.06 3.26
C PRO A 44 -5.42 6.35 2.92
N PHE A 45 -6.32 5.43 3.22
CA PHE A 45 -7.75 5.55 2.92
C PHE A 45 -8.48 6.52 3.85
N THR A 46 -7.98 6.78 5.08
CA THR A 46 -8.62 7.74 5.99
C THR A 46 -8.60 9.18 5.49
N ARG A 47 -7.72 9.50 4.54
CA ARG A 47 -7.55 10.85 3.98
C ARG A 47 -8.49 11.17 2.83
N VAL A 48 -9.24 10.20 2.35
CA VAL A 48 -10.24 10.37 1.29
C VAL A 48 -11.57 10.78 1.93
N ASN A 49 -12.37 11.60 1.25
CA ASN A 49 -13.70 12.02 1.74
C ASN A 49 -14.55 10.79 2.10
N GLY A 50 -15.03 10.75 3.33
CA GLY A 50 -15.77 9.59 3.85
C GLY A 50 -14.88 8.39 4.24
N GLY A 51 -13.57 8.43 4.00
CA GLY A 51 -12.66 7.33 4.20
C GLY A 51 -12.53 6.89 5.66
N ALA A 52 -12.61 7.82 6.61
CA ALA A 52 -12.55 7.47 8.04
C ALA A 52 -13.70 6.53 8.45
N LYS A 53 -14.93 6.78 7.96
CA LYS A 53 -16.10 5.93 8.21
C LYS A 53 -15.96 4.57 7.51
N ALA A 54 -15.48 4.56 6.27
CA ALA A 54 -15.24 3.33 5.54
C ALA A 54 -14.13 2.46 6.19
N VAL A 55 -13.07 3.09 6.74
CA VAL A 55 -12.04 2.38 7.51
C VAL A 55 -12.60 1.82 8.81
N GLU A 56 -13.46 2.55 9.51
CA GLU A 56 -14.11 2.05 10.72
C GLU A 56 -15.01 0.85 10.41
N GLU A 57 -15.83 0.93 9.36
CA GLU A 57 -16.67 -0.16 8.87
C GLU A 57 -15.81 -1.42 8.55
N PHE A 58 -14.73 -1.25 7.79
CA PHE A 58 -13.81 -2.33 7.48
C PHE A 58 -13.16 -2.95 8.72
N VAL A 59 -12.59 -2.11 9.60
CA VAL A 59 -11.94 -2.60 10.83
C VAL A 59 -12.94 -3.37 11.70
N THR A 60 -14.18 -2.87 11.82
CA THR A 60 -15.23 -3.55 12.60
C THR A 60 -15.57 -4.92 12.01
N ALA A 61 -15.71 -5.02 10.69
CA ALA A 61 -16.05 -6.27 9.99
C ALA A 61 -14.94 -7.33 10.08
N VAL A 62 -13.67 -6.89 10.10
CA VAL A 62 -12.49 -7.78 10.02
C VAL A 62 -11.91 -8.11 11.41
N SER A 63 -12.25 -7.33 12.44
CA SER A 63 -11.72 -7.52 13.80
C SER A 63 -12.17 -8.84 14.43
N GLY A 64 -11.26 -9.46 15.21
CA GLY A 64 -11.53 -10.72 15.90
C GLY A 64 -11.52 -11.95 15.00
N GLN A 65 -11.21 -11.78 13.72
CA GLN A 65 -11.00 -12.87 12.77
C GLN A 65 -9.49 -13.16 12.72
N ASP A 66 -9.08 -14.39 12.92
CA ASP A 66 -7.65 -14.82 12.92
C ASP A 66 -7.01 -14.69 11.52
N LEU A 67 -6.96 -13.45 10.99
CA LEU A 67 -6.47 -13.14 9.66
C LEU A 67 -5.00 -12.74 9.68
N SER A 68 -4.23 -13.27 8.76
CA SER A 68 -2.88 -12.80 8.51
C SER A 68 -2.86 -11.37 7.94
N GLY A 69 -1.75 -10.66 8.13
CA GLY A 69 -1.60 -9.31 7.56
C GLY A 69 -1.81 -9.24 6.04
N ARG A 70 -1.45 -10.32 5.31
CA ARG A 70 -1.67 -10.43 3.86
C ARG A 70 -3.16 -10.59 3.50
N GLU A 71 -3.91 -11.31 4.29
CA GLU A 71 -5.36 -11.47 4.09
C GLU A 71 -6.09 -10.16 4.37
N ILE A 72 -5.70 -9.45 5.43
CA ILE A 72 -6.21 -8.10 5.72
C ILE A 72 -5.91 -7.14 4.56
N GLU A 73 -4.69 -7.18 4.00
CA GLU A 73 -4.32 -6.34 2.86
C GLU A 73 -5.16 -6.65 1.62
N ARG A 74 -5.40 -7.93 1.31
CA ARG A 74 -6.26 -8.35 0.19
C ARG A 74 -7.70 -7.91 0.40
N LEU A 75 -8.27 -8.15 1.60
CA LEU A 75 -9.63 -7.69 1.92
C LEU A 75 -9.75 -6.18 1.83
N ALA A 76 -8.75 -5.42 2.27
CA ALA A 76 -8.72 -3.97 2.12
C ALA A 76 -8.72 -3.56 0.64
N GLN A 77 -7.92 -4.22 -0.22
CA GLN A 77 -7.96 -3.97 -1.66
C GLN A 77 -9.37 -4.22 -2.23
N GLY A 78 -10.00 -5.35 -1.87
CA GLY A 78 -11.36 -5.66 -2.31
C GLY A 78 -12.40 -4.66 -1.79
N PHE A 79 -12.27 -4.22 -0.55
CA PHE A 79 -13.21 -3.29 0.10
C PHE A 79 -13.13 -1.86 -0.46
N PHE A 80 -11.90 -1.34 -0.68
CA PHE A 80 -11.70 0.04 -1.09
C PHE A 80 -11.61 0.25 -2.60
N HIS A 81 -11.25 -0.78 -3.36
CA HIS A 81 -11.06 -0.70 -4.83
C HIS A 81 -11.91 -1.69 -5.60
N GLY A 82 -12.59 -2.63 -4.93
CA GLY A 82 -13.49 -3.59 -5.55
C GLY A 82 -14.87 -3.03 -5.83
N GLY A 83 -15.72 -3.86 -6.44
CA GLY A 83 -17.11 -3.52 -6.70
C GLY A 83 -17.97 -3.52 -5.44
N GLU A 84 -19.12 -2.83 -5.51
CA GLU A 84 -20.06 -2.64 -4.38
C GLU A 84 -20.51 -3.99 -3.76
N ALA A 85 -20.70 -5.02 -4.57
CA ALA A 85 -21.07 -6.36 -4.08
C ALA A 85 -20.01 -6.95 -3.14
N LEU A 86 -18.74 -6.88 -3.53
CA LEU A 86 -17.61 -7.38 -2.73
C LEU A 86 -17.45 -6.58 -1.45
N ARG A 87 -17.58 -5.25 -1.53
CA ARG A 87 -17.57 -4.36 -0.39
C ARG A 87 -18.66 -4.72 0.62
N THR A 88 -19.87 -4.96 0.14
CA THR A 88 -21.01 -5.32 0.99
C THR A 88 -20.82 -6.66 1.68
N GLU A 89 -20.26 -7.65 1.00
CA GLU A 89 -19.93 -8.96 1.59
C GLU A 89 -18.91 -8.82 2.73
N ILE A 90 -17.84 -8.07 2.49
CA ILE A 90 -16.80 -7.82 3.50
C ILE A 90 -17.37 -7.04 4.68
N ALA A 91 -18.19 -6.00 4.45
CA ALA A 91 -18.82 -5.21 5.49
C ALA A 91 -19.74 -6.04 6.40
N ARG A 92 -20.37 -7.09 5.87
CA ARG A 92 -21.19 -8.04 6.63
C ARG A 92 -20.39 -9.06 7.44
N GLY A 93 -19.05 -9.06 7.33
CA GLY A 93 -18.19 -10.03 8.00
C GLY A 93 -18.10 -11.40 7.29
N ASN A 94 -18.65 -11.53 6.08
CA ASN A 94 -18.54 -12.74 5.25
C ASN A 94 -17.18 -12.73 4.55
N LEU A 95 -16.10 -13.12 5.24
CA LEU A 95 -14.74 -12.94 4.76
C LEU A 95 -14.19 -14.15 3.99
N ALA A 96 -14.71 -15.34 4.25
CA ALA A 96 -14.19 -16.58 3.65
C ALA A 96 -14.35 -16.60 2.13
N LEU A 97 -15.55 -16.35 1.61
CA LEU A 97 -15.82 -16.31 0.18
C LEU A 97 -15.04 -15.22 -0.57
N PRO A 98 -15.03 -13.96 -0.12
CA PRO A 98 -14.17 -12.92 -0.68
C PRO A 98 -12.69 -13.30 -0.72
N LEU A 99 -12.15 -13.87 0.37
CA LEU A 99 -10.75 -14.30 0.41
C LEU A 99 -10.43 -15.42 -0.58
N GLU A 100 -11.27 -16.45 -0.65
CA GLU A 100 -11.09 -17.55 -1.61
C GLU A 100 -11.18 -17.05 -3.04
N ARG A 101 -12.17 -16.21 -3.34
CA ARG A 101 -12.34 -15.61 -4.66
C ARG A 101 -11.13 -14.77 -5.05
N MET A 102 -10.63 -13.91 -4.15
CA MET A 102 -9.44 -13.08 -4.39
C MET A 102 -8.15 -13.91 -4.45
N LYS A 103 -8.07 -15.06 -3.75
CA LYS A 103 -6.98 -16.02 -3.91
C LYS A 103 -7.02 -16.66 -5.29
N LEU A 104 -8.20 -17.10 -5.75
CA LEU A 104 -8.40 -17.66 -7.07
C LEU A 104 -8.15 -16.63 -8.19
N GLU A 105 -8.63 -15.41 -8.05
CA GLU A 105 -8.36 -14.33 -9.01
C GLU A 105 -6.85 -13.96 -9.04
N SER A 106 -6.19 -13.97 -7.90
CA SER A 106 -4.73 -13.78 -7.82
C SER A 106 -3.96 -14.97 -8.40
N ALA A 107 -4.49 -16.19 -8.24
CA ALA A 107 -3.96 -17.39 -8.85
C ALA A 107 -4.24 -17.40 -10.37
N ASN A 108 -5.47 -17.13 -10.78
CA ASN A 108 -5.89 -17.12 -12.18
C ASN A 108 -5.32 -15.94 -12.99
N GLY A 109 -5.08 -14.78 -12.36
CA GLY A 109 -4.33 -13.66 -12.96
C GLY A 109 -2.86 -13.98 -13.20
N ALA A 110 -2.34 -15.04 -12.57
CA ALA A 110 -0.97 -15.54 -12.74
C ALA A 110 -0.90 -16.91 -13.44
N ASP A 111 -2.03 -17.63 -13.57
CA ASP A 111 -2.05 -19.04 -14.03
C ASP A 111 -1.87 -19.22 -15.55
N GLY A 112 -1.85 -18.12 -16.32
CA GLY A 112 -1.40 -18.18 -17.71
C GLY A 112 0.09 -17.80 -17.89
N CYS A 113 0.73 -17.26 -16.85
CA CYS A 113 2.08 -16.76 -16.95
C CYS A 113 3.09 -17.75 -16.35
N SER A 114 4.16 -18.01 -17.08
CA SER A 114 5.34 -18.71 -16.59
C SER A 114 5.99 -17.96 -15.42
N GLU A 115 6.88 -18.62 -14.69
CA GLU A 115 7.61 -17.96 -13.60
C GLU A 115 8.45 -16.78 -14.09
N PHE A 116 9.00 -16.88 -15.29
CA PHE A 116 9.73 -15.82 -15.98
C PHE A 116 8.82 -14.60 -16.25
N GLU A 117 7.62 -14.81 -16.81
CA GLU A 117 6.64 -13.74 -17.09
C GLU A 117 6.16 -13.07 -15.79
N ARG A 118 5.93 -13.83 -14.73
CA ARG A 118 5.63 -13.29 -13.40
C ARG A 118 6.78 -12.46 -12.84
N GLY A 119 8.02 -12.86 -13.08
CA GLY A 119 9.21 -12.07 -12.78
C GLY A 119 9.20 -10.74 -13.51
N MET A 120 8.99 -10.78 -14.82
CA MET A 120 8.91 -9.59 -15.67
C MET A 120 7.81 -8.62 -15.23
N LEU A 121 6.61 -9.12 -14.92
CA LEU A 121 5.51 -8.29 -14.42
C LEU A 121 5.84 -7.60 -13.10
N ARG A 122 6.56 -8.28 -12.19
CA ARG A 122 7.05 -7.67 -10.94
C ARG A 122 8.06 -6.56 -11.20
N ASP A 123 8.99 -6.78 -12.12
CA ASP A 123 10.03 -5.80 -12.46
C ASP A 123 9.40 -4.56 -13.13
N LEU A 124 8.44 -4.75 -14.03
CA LEU A 124 7.67 -3.65 -14.63
C LEU A 124 6.89 -2.85 -13.57
N ALA A 125 6.27 -3.52 -12.60
CA ALA A 125 5.57 -2.85 -11.51
C ALA A 125 6.52 -2.05 -10.61
N VAL A 126 7.72 -2.57 -10.33
CA VAL A 126 8.78 -1.87 -9.59
C VAL A 126 9.26 -0.66 -10.35
N ALA A 127 9.57 -0.81 -11.64
CA ALA A 127 10.00 0.28 -12.51
C ALA A 127 8.96 1.40 -12.57
N GLY A 128 7.69 1.08 -12.80
CA GLY A 128 6.59 2.04 -12.82
C GLY A 128 6.45 2.81 -11.50
N LYS A 129 6.50 2.12 -10.36
CA LYS A 129 6.48 2.76 -9.03
C LYS A 129 7.70 3.66 -8.79
N ALA A 130 8.88 3.26 -9.27
CA ALA A 130 10.10 4.06 -9.16
C ALA A 130 10.00 5.34 -9.98
N MET A 131 9.53 5.26 -11.22
CA MET A 131 9.32 6.40 -12.11
C MET A 131 8.36 7.43 -11.49
N LEU A 132 7.20 6.98 -10.96
CA LEU A 132 6.24 7.84 -10.28
C LEU A 132 6.84 8.54 -9.05
N ARG A 133 7.65 7.84 -8.26
CA ARG A 133 8.31 8.42 -7.08
C ARG A 133 9.39 9.46 -7.45
N VAL A 134 10.16 9.20 -8.49
CA VAL A 134 11.14 10.15 -9.01
C VAL A 134 10.44 11.40 -9.51
N ARG A 135 9.44 11.24 -10.39
CA ARG A 135 8.63 12.35 -10.93
C ARG A 135 7.99 13.19 -9.83
N ALA A 136 7.43 12.57 -8.78
CA ALA A 136 6.78 13.28 -7.68
C ALA A 136 7.75 14.11 -6.81
N LYS A 137 9.06 13.86 -6.92
CA LYS A 137 10.10 14.51 -6.11
C LYS A 137 11.05 15.39 -6.91
N SER A 138 11.05 15.29 -8.24
CA SER A 138 12.05 15.95 -9.11
C SER A 138 12.06 17.48 -8.96
N ASP A 139 10.92 18.08 -8.64
CA ASP A 139 10.76 19.53 -8.53
C ASP A 139 10.90 20.06 -7.08
N ASP A 140 11.31 19.19 -6.13
CA ASP A 140 11.43 19.57 -4.72
C ASP A 140 12.68 20.43 -4.49
N ALA A 141 12.48 21.65 -3.95
CA ALA A 141 13.56 22.60 -3.67
C ALA A 141 14.66 22.05 -2.72
N ARG A 142 14.36 21.01 -1.94
CA ARG A 142 15.33 20.34 -1.06
C ARG A 142 16.42 19.56 -1.82
N LEU A 143 16.27 19.35 -3.14
CA LEU A 143 17.22 18.66 -3.99
C LEU A 143 18.37 19.57 -4.49
N ALA A 144 18.54 20.76 -3.91
CA ALA A 144 19.48 21.77 -4.38
C ALA A 144 20.92 21.57 -3.88
N SER A 145 21.18 20.64 -2.93
CA SER A 145 22.52 20.47 -2.34
C SER A 145 23.57 19.99 -3.34
N GLY A 146 24.80 20.52 -3.24
CA GLY A 146 25.92 20.15 -4.13
C GLY A 146 26.25 18.65 -4.11
N PRO A 147 26.40 18.00 -2.92
CA PRO A 147 26.63 16.56 -2.83
C PRO A 147 25.54 15.72 -3.49
N PHE A 148 24.25 16.10 -3.34
CA PHE A 148 23.15 15.42 -4.01
C PHE A 148 23.26 15.55 -5.52
N ARG A 149 23.52 16.75 -6.05
CA ARG A 149 23.62 16.98 -7.50
C ARG A 149 24.73 16.17 -8.15
N ALA A 150 25.89 16.05 -7.49
CA ALA A 150 27.01 15.26 -8.00
C ALA A 150 26.64 13.76 -8.11
N GLN A 151 26.02 13.21 -7.09
CA GLN A 151 25.58 11.80 -7.11
C GLN A 151 24.40 11.57 -8.06
N ALA A 152 23.45 12.49 -8.09
CA ALA A 152 22.29 12.42 -8.98
C ALA A 152 22.72 12.46 -10.45
N HIS A 153 23.72 13.27 -10.80
CA HIS A 153 24.24 13.37 -12.16
C HIS A 153 24.70 12.00 -12.69
N LEU A 154 25.51 11.28 -11.92
CA LEU A 154 25.99 9.95 -12.33
C LEU A 154 24.85 8.94 -12.53
N LEU A 155 23.88 8.94 -11.60
CA LEU A 155 22.73 8.02 -11.68
C LEU A 155 21.80 8.37 -12.84
N THR A 156 21.53 9.66 -13.05
CA THR A 156 20.67 10.10 -14.16
C THR A 156 21.31 9.88 -15.51
N GLU A 157 22.61 10.08 -15.65
CA GLU A 157 23.35 9.76 -16.89
C GLU A 157 23.25 8.25 -17.22
N GLY A 158 23.43 7.38 -16.22
CA GLY A 158 23.26 5.94 -16.37
C GLY A 158 21.83 5.52 -16.73
N ILE A 159 20.82 6.24 -16.25
CA ILE A 159 19.41 6.02 -16.62
C ILE A 159 19.14 6.52 -18.03
N LEU A 160 19.57 7.73 -18.36
CA LEU A 160 19.32 8.36 -19.66
C LEU A 160 19.99 7.60 -20.80
N SER A 161 21.22 7.08 -20.60
CA SER A 161 21.91 6.27 -21.59
C SER A 161 21.18 4.98 -21.97
N ARG A 162 20.38 4.42 -21.03
CA ARG A 162 19.61 3.18 -21.24
C ARG A 162 18.12 3.42 -21.49
N ALA A 163 17.65 4.65 -21.40
CA ALA A 163 16.23 4.99 -21.48
C ALA A 163 15.60 4.56 -22.82
N SER A 164 16.32 4.77 -23.93
CA SER A 164 15.82 4.40 -25.26
C SER A 164 15.66 2.88 -25.42
N GLU A 165 16.63 2.10 -24.92
CA GLU A 165 16.59 0.64 -24.94
C GLU A 165 15.45 0.11 -24.06
N PHE A 166 15.29 0.68 -22.86
CA PHE A 166 14.22 0.32 -21.96
C PHE A 166 12.85 0.61 -22.57
N VAL A 167 12.65 1.81 -23.13
CA VAL A 167 11.41 2.18 -23.82
C VAL A 167 11.13 1.23 -24.99
N ALA A 168 12.16 0.89 -25.79
CA ALA A 168 12.00 -0.06 -26.90
C ALA A 168 11.61 -1.48 -26.38
N ALA A 169 12.19 -1.92 -25.26
CA ALA A 169 11.84 -3.20 -24.65
C ALA A 169 10.38 -3.20 -24.16
N VAL A 170 9.94 -2.16 -23.44
CA VAL A 170 8.55 -2.03 -22.95
C VAL A 170 7.55 -1.98 -24.11
N ARG A 171 7.87 -1.27 -25.21
CA ARG A 171 7.02 -1.23 -26.41
C ARG A 171 6.85 -2.58 -27.09
N ARG A 172 7.84 -3.48 -26.99
CA ARG A 172 7.70 -4.86 -27.54
C ARG A 172 6.79 -5.75 -26.72
N LEU A 173 6.53 -5.37 -25.46
CA LEU A 173 5.62 -6.10 -24.57
C LEU A 173 4.18 -5.60 -24.66
N HIS A 174 3.96 -4.44 -25.27
CA HIS A 174 2.66 -3.84 -25.49
C HIS A 174 2.07 -4.27 -26.84
#